data_78ed315a15667501a315024049d7b7e9
#
_entry.id   78ed315a15667501a315024049d7b7e9
#
_cell.length_a   1.000
_cell.length_b   1.000
_cell.length_c   1.000
_cell.angle_alpha   90.00
_cell.angle_beta   90.00
_cell.angle_gamma   90.00
#
_symmetry.space_group_name_H-M   'P 1'
#
loop_
_entity.id
_entity.type
_entity.pdbx_description
1 polymer ?
#
loop_
_entity_poly.entity_id
_entity_poly.type
_entity_poly.pdbx_seq_one_letter_code
_entity_poly.pdbx_strand_id
1 'polypeptide(L)'
;MKKFLDTCSLLELTNLSDINAADICLSSVTLQELENIKTSANKDSETKYRARVAVRALKDNPDIEIIVVNRDDYQCLEEKGLETTNDDLIIASAYRYSQEHDIVFYTEDLLCGFIAKNYFGLEVQSVKTDDKSDMYKGYKVVVPTDEELAQVYDKDNCDNLFDCNINEYVVINDSEDNFCDVLRWTGTKYANVFNKVVKTLAFGDKIKAKDIYQRMVMDSILNNTMTCISGKAGSGKSLLSLVCAMYLIENGKYDNLVILFNPCPVRGATQMGYYQGSLIDKAMQSNIGNVLITKFGDRFAVDNYIAQGKIKLIPMTECRGMEIRDNEILYITEAENTTVDLMKICLSRVSSGAKVIVEGDFEQVDSKLFDINNGMARVIEILTGEDVFGYVQLQNIWRSKIATLVDKL
;
A
#
# COMPACT_ATOMS: atom_id res chain seq x y z
N MET A 1 -7.45 13.89 -27.34
CA MET A 1 -7.24 15.03 -26.43
C MET A 1 -5.89 14.80 -25.75
N LYS A 2 -4.96 15.71 -25.90
CA LYS A 2 -3.60 15.58 -25.36
C LYS A 2 -3.55 15.99 -23.88
N LYS A 3 -2.68 15.36 -23.10
CA LYS A 3 -2.43 15.67 -21.69
C LYS A 3 -1.13 16.44 -21.57
N PHE A 4 -1.21 17.72 -21.26
CA PHE A 4 -0.02 18.55 -21.07
C PHE A 4 0.33 18.56 -19.58
N LEU A 5 1.45 17.94 -19.21
CA LEU A 5 1.84 17.77 -17.80
C LEU A 5 2.88 18.82 -17.40
N ASP A 6 2.71 19.43 -16.24
CA ASP A 6 3.76 20.21 -15.59
C ASP A 6 4.78 19.29 -14.88
N THR A 7 5.79 19.88 -14.27
CA THR A 7 6.84 19.14 -13.59
C THR A 7 6.30 18.44 -12.35
N CYS A 8 5.40 19.08 -11.58
CA CYS A 8 4.83 18.52 -10.37
C CYS A 8 3.96 17.30 -10.69
N SER A 9 3.10 17.41 -11.71
CA SER A 9 2.24 16.30 -12.17
C SER A 9 3.06 15.13 -12.68
N LEU A 10 4.12 15.39 -13.41
CA LEU A 10 5.02 14.33 -13.91
C LEU A 10 5.76 13.62 -12.78
N LEU A 11 6.13 14.33 -11.71
CA LEU A 11 6.74 13.74 -10.51
C LEU A 11 5.76 12.92 -9.66
N GLU A 12 4.46 13.20 -9.75
CA GLU A 12 3.41 12.44 -9.04
C GLU A 12 2.94 11.21 -9.82
N LEU A 13 3.16 11.16 -11.14
CA LEU A 13 2.88 9.97 -11.94
C LEU A 13 3.83 8.83 -11.57
N THR A 14 3.29 7.82 -10.94
CA THR A 14 4.06 6.63 -10.51
C THR A 14 4.36 5.69 -11.66
N ASN A 15 3.51 5.69 -12.69
CA ASN A 15 3.62 4.79 -13.82
C ASN A 15 3.09 5.46 -15.09
N LEU A 16 3.98 5.83 -16.01
CA LEU A 16 3.58 6.36 -17.32
C LEU A 16 2.97 5.29 -18.24
N SER A 17 3.10 3.99 -17.89
CA SER A 17 2.50 2.92 -18.69
C SER A 17 0.97 2.88 -18.61
N ASP A 18 0.37 3.52 -17.62
CA ASP A 18 -1.10 3.59 -17.47
C ASP A 18 -1.71 4.67 -18.37
N ILE A 19 -0.86 5.50 -19.00
CA ILE A 19 -1.28 6.54 -19.94
C ILE A 19 -0.60 6.25 -21.29
N ASN A 20 -1.36 6.34 -22.37
CA ASN A 20 -0.77 6.22 -23.69
C ASN A 20 0.26 7.36 -23.91
N ALA A 21 1.53 6.99 -24.09
CA ALA A 21 2.63 7.95 -24.25
C ALA A 21 2.39 8.97 -25.38
N ALA A 22 1.72 8.55 -26.46
CA ALA A 22 1.35 9.42 -27.57
C ALA A 22 0.34 10.52 -27.20
N ASP A 23 -0.34 10.41 -26.07
CA ASP A 23 -1.27 11.43 -25.56
C ASP A 23 -0.62 12.42 -24.61
N ILE A 24 0.66 12.23 -24.26
CA ILE A 24 1.40 13.08 -23.32
C ILE A 24 2.21 14.14 -24.06
N CYS A 25 2.13 15.38 -23.57
CA CYS A 25 2.95 16.51 -23.98
C CYS A 25 3.66 17.13 -22.78
N LEU A 26 4.88 17.58 -22.95
CA LEU A 26 5.69 18.24 -21.94
C LEU A 26 6.33 19.50 -22.50
N SER A 27 6.55 20.50 -21.64
CA SER A 27 7.42 21.62 -21.99
C SER A 27 8.91 21.23 -21.97
N SER A 28 9.74 21.85 -22.81
CA SER A 28 11.20 21.73 -22.68
C SER A 28 11.74 22.23 -21.34
N VAL A 29 11.02 23.13 -20.67
CA VAL A 29 11.34 23.62 -19.32
C VAL A 29 11.15 22.51 -18.28
N THR A 30 10.11 21.69 -18.40
CA THR A 30 9.89 20.53 -17.54
C THR A 30 11.11 19.59 -17.53
N LEU A 31 11.73 19.35 -18.69
CA LEU A 31 12.94 18.52 -18.77
C LEU A 31 14.14 19.15 -18.04
N GLN A 32 14.29 20.48 -18.15
CA GLN A 32 15.36 21.20 -17.44
C GLN A 32 15.14 21.16 -15.92
N GLU A 33 13.90 21.30 -15.48
CA GLU A 33 13.58 21.19 -14.05
C GLU A 33 13.85 19.80 -13.49
N LEU A 34 13.48 18.74 -14.21
CA LEU A 34 13.79 17.36 -13.81
C LEU A 34 15.31 17.15 -13.64
N GLU A 35 16.12 17.67 -14.57
CA GLU A 35 17.58 17.56 -14.48
C GLU A 35 18.12 18.37 -13.29
N ASN A 36 17.59 19.56 -13.04
CA ASN A 36 17.95 20.39 -11.90
C ASN A 36 17.57 19.71 -10.57
N ILE A 37 16.40 19.12 -10.47
CA ILE A 37 15.94 18.36 -9.29
C ILE A 37 16.88 17.18 -9.03
N LYS A 38 17.18 16.41 -10.06
CA LYS A 38 18.03 15.20 -9.99
C LYS A 38 19.45 15.52 -9.45
N THR A 39 20.00 16.67 -9.83
CA THR A 39 21.37 17.08 -9.52
C THR A 39 21.49 18.03 -8.33
N SER A 40 20.40 18.62 -7.86
CA SER A 40 20.38 19.60 -6.78
C SER A 40 20.97 19.05 -5.47
N ALA A 41 21.82 19.83 -4.79
CA ALA A 41 22.31 19.51 -3.46
C ALA A 41 21.23 19.71 -2.36
N ASN A 42 20.28 20.61 -2.59
CA ASN A 42 19.30 21.09 -1.59
C ASN A 42 17.97 20.34 -1.60
N LYS A 43 17.69 19.52 -2.60
CA LYS A 43 16.45 18.71 -2.65
C LYS A 43 16.65 17.41 -1.86
N ASP A 44 15.59 16.95 -1.21
CA ASP A 44 15.57 15.68 -0.47
C ASP A 44 15.77 14.47 -1.38
N SER A 45 16.08 13.32 -0.79
CA SER A 45 16.38 12.08 -1.51
C SER A 45 15.16 11.54 -2.26
N GLU A 46 13.96 11.82 -1.76
CA GLU A 46 12.70 11.39 -2.33
C GLU A 46 12.40 12.13 -3.64
N THR A 47 12.44 13.46 -3.61
CA THR A 47 12.23 14.29 -4.80
C THR A 47 13.24 13.96 -5.92
N LYS A 48 14.49 13.70 -5.56
CA LYS A 48 15.50 13.21 -6.50
C LYS A 48 15.21 11.83 -7.07
N TYR A 49 14.66 10.94 -6.24
CA TYR A 49 14.27 9.60 -6.71
C TYR A 49 13.14 9.71 -7.72
N ARG A 50 12.07 10.49 -7.43
CA ARG A 50 10.96 10.75 -8.35
C ARG A 50 11.43 11.29 -9.71
N ALA A 51 12.32 12.30 -9.69
CA ALA A 51 12.89 12.85 -10.91
C ALA A 51 13.67 11.80 -11.73
N ARG A 52 14.39 10.87 -11.06
CA ARG A 52 15.08 9.78 -11.77
C ARG A 52 14.11 8.78 -12.40
N VAL A 53 13.00 8.46 -11.70
CA VAL A 53 11.94 7.60 -12.22
C VAL A 53 11.28 8.24 -13.42
N ALA A 54 10.89 9.52 -13.33
CA ALA A 54 10.32 10.28 -14.44
C ALA A 54 11.25 10.30 -15.66
N VAL A 55 12.54 10.59 -15.49
CA VAL A 55 13.53 10.60 -16.59
C VAL A 55 13.67 9.22 -17.23
N ARG A 56 13.63 8.12 -16.46
CA ARG A 56 13.64 6.77 -17.03
C ARG A 56 12.39 6.50 -17.86
N ALA A 57 11.23 6.82 -17.28
CA ALA A 57 9.96 6.65 -17.96
C ALA A 57 9.87 7.44 -19.28
N LEU A 58 10.41 8.67 -19.33
CA LEU A 58 10.53 9.44 -20.57
C LEU A 58 11.45 8.76 -21.60
N LYS A 59 12.55 8.18 -21.14
CA LYS A 59 13.47 7.43 -22.03
C LYS A 59 12.82 6.20 -22.64
N ASP A 60 12.00 5.51 -21.84
CA ASP A 60 11.33 4.26 -22.25
C ASP A 60 10.08 4.52 -23.10
N ASN A 61 9.62 5.79 -23.20
CA ASN A 61 8.46 6.24 -23.96
C ASN A 61 8.81 7.37 -24.92
N PRO A 62 9.49 7.07 -26.05
CA PRO A 62 9.97 8.08 -27.01
C PRO A 62 8.85 8.82 -27.76
N ASP A 63 7.61 8.34 -27.67
CA ASP A 63 6.44 8.94 -28.35
C ASP A 63 5.85 10.15 -27.59
N ILE A 64 6.39 10.48 -26.40
CA ILE A 64 6.02 11.68 -25.64
C ILE A 64 6.47 12.92 -26.41
N GLU A 65 5.54 13.83 -26.65
CA GLU A 65 5.80 15.04 -27.41
C GLU A 65 6.40 16.16 -26.54
N ILE A 66 7.54 16.72 -26.96
CA ILE A 66 8.22 17.80 -26.26
C ILE A 66 8.01 19.13 -26.97
N ILE A 67 7.34 20.04 -26.29
CA ILE A 67 7.05 21.39 -26.82
C ILE A 67 8.18 22.33 -26.38
N VAL A 68 8.97 22.76 -27.37
CA VAL A 68 10.10 23.66 -27.13
C VAL A 68 9.60 25.06 -26.88
N VAL A 69 10.00 25.66 -25.77
CA VAL A 69 9.72 27.06 -25.44
C VAL A 69 10.44 27.96 -26.44
N ASN A 70 9.73 28.97 -27.00
CA ASN A 70 10.21 29.87 -27.99
C ASN A 70 9.93 31.35 -27.64
N ARG A 71 10.23 32.30 -28.57
CA ARG A 71 10.06 33.74 -28.33
C ARG A 71 8.61 34.15 -28.11
N ASP A 72 7.66 33.48 -28.77
CA ASP A 72 6.23 33.80 -28.66
C ASP A 72 5.72 33.52 -27.24
N ASP A 73 6.28 32.52 -26.56
CA ASP A 73 5.93 32.19 -25.15
C ASP A 73 6.35 33.33 -24.21
N TYR A 74 7.55 33.89 -24.40
CA TYR A 74 8.03 35.03 -23.60
C TYR A 74 7.21 36.30 -23.88
N GLN A 75 6.91 36.57 -25.19
CA GLN A 75 6.09 37.71 -25.54
C GLN A 75 4.67 37.61 -24.97
N CYS A 76 4.07 36.43 -24.99
CA CYS A 76 2.76 36.18 -24.42
C CYS A 76 2.72 36.48 -22.92
N LEU A 77 3.77 36.11 -22.17
CA LEU A 77 3.87 36.41 -20.74
C LEU A 77 3.99 37.92 -20.50
N GLU A 78 4.84 38.62 -21.28
CA GLU A 78 5.00 40.09 -21.21
C GLU A 78 3.69 40.82 -21.47
N GLU A 79 2.94 40.43 -22.50
CA GLU A 79 1.65 40.99 -22.85
C GLU A 79 0.60 40.80 -21.76
N LYS A 80 0.69 39.68 -20.98
CA LYS A 80 -0.19 39.39 -19.86
C LYS A 80 0.30 39.97 -18.51
N GLY A 81 1.48 40.60 -18.51
CA GLY A 81 2.09 41.20 -17.31
C GLY A 81 2.51 40.17 -16.28
N LEU A 82 2.87 38.95 -16.73
CA LEU A 82 3.37 37.86 -15.89
C LEU A 82 4.89 37.84 -15.88
N GLU A 83 5.48 37.31 -14.83
CA GLU A 83 6.91 37.07 -14.73
C GLU A 83 7.34 35.89 -15.64
N THR A 84 8.62 35.83 -15.98
CA THR A 84 9.18 34.71 -16.77
C THR A 84 9.74 33.64 -15.82
N THR A 85 8.88 33.08 -14.98
CA THR A 85 9.23 31.91 -14.16
C THR A 85 9.17 30.64 -14.99
N ASN A 86 9.72 29.54 -14.49
CA ASN A 86 9.63 28.26 -15.15
C ASN A 86 8.16 27.80 -15.32
N ASP A 87 7.36 27.93 -14.25
CA ASP A 87 5.94 27.57 -14.27
C ASP A 87 5.17 28.39 -15.31
N ASP A 88 5.41 29.71 -15.37
CA ASP A 88 4.77 30.58 -16.36
C ASP A 88 5.17 30.21 -17.80
N LEU A 89 6.43 29.81 -18.04
CA LEU A 89 6.89 29.34 -19.35
C LEU A 89 6.27 27.99 -19.73
N ILE A 90 6.08 27.10 -18.76
CA ILE A 90 5.36 25.83 -18.98
C ILE A 90 3.92 26.12 -19.39
N ILE A 91 3.22 27.02 -18.68
CA ILE A 91 1.84 27.42 -18.99
C ILE A 91 1.76 28.09 -20.37
N ALA A 92 2.67 29.05 -20.67
CA ALA A 92 2.67 29.73 -21.94
C ALA A 92 2.88 28.78 -23.13
N SER A 93 3.81 27.83 -23.01
CA SER A 93 4.04 26.81 -24.05
C SER A 93 2.83 25.88 -24.21
N ALA A 94 2.12 25.51 -23.10
CA ALA A 94 0.89 24.76 -23.18
C ALA A 94 -0.22 25.57 -23.87
N TYR A 95 -0.35 26.86 -23.54
CA TYR A 95 -1.32 27.75 -24.17
C TYR A 95 -1.07 27.90 -25.67
N ARG A 96 0.16 28.14 -26.10
CA ARG A 96 0.51 28.18 -27.53
C ARG A 96 0.16 26.87 -28.21
N TYR A 97 0.48 25.73 -27.60
CA TYR A 97 0.16 24.41 -28.16
C TYR A 97 -1.36 24.17 -28.24
N SER A 98 -2.13 24.71 -27.30
CA SER A 98 -3.59 24.60 -27.27
C SER A 98 -4.31 25.34 -28.42
N GLN A 99 -3.63 26.26 -29.11
CA GLN A 99 -4.23 26.99 -30.25
C GLN A 99 -4.43 26.09 -31.48
N GLU A 100 -3.68 25.00 -31.57
CA GLU A 100 -3.72 24.05 -32.71
C GLU A 100 -4.18 22.64 -32.26
N HIS A 101 -4.20 22.37 -30.96
CA HIS A 101 -4.48 21.03 -30.40
C HIS A 101 -5.44 21.11 -29.27
N ASP A 102 -6.28 20.09 -29.15
CA ASP A 102 -7.17 19.92 -28.00
C ASP A 102 -6.38 19.31 -26.81
N ILE A 103 -6.19 20.10 -25.73
CA ILE A 103 -5.37 19.72 -24.60
C ILE A 103 -6.09 19.92 -23.25
N VAL A 104 -5.65 19.15 -22.25
CA VAL A 104 -5.91 19.40 -20.83
C VAL A 104 -4.58 19.61 -20.14
N PHE A 105 -4.46 20.67 -19.36
CA PHE A 105 -3.27 20.99 -18.59
C PHE A 105 -3.36 20.34 -17.22
N TYR A 106 -2.38 19.52 -16.87
CA TYR A 106 -2.32 18.80 -15.61
C TYR A 106 -1.29 19.43 -14.68
N THR A 107 -1.73 19.85 -13.50
CA THR A 107 -0.86 20.39 -12.46
C THR A 107 -1.38 20.04 -11.05
N GLU A 108 -0.45 19.79 -10.15
CA GLU A 108 -0.70 19.65 -8.70
C GLU A 108 -0.42 20.97 -7.95
N ASP A 109 0.16 21.97 -8.62
CA ASP A 109 0.38 23.28 -8.05
C ASP A 109 -0.87 24.15 -8.20
N LEU A 110 -1.46 24.53 -7.06
CA LEU A 110 -2.69 25.32 -7.04
C LEU A 110 -2.53 26.69 -7.70
N LEU A 111 -1.36 27.34 -7.57
CA LEU A 111 -1.11 28.66 -8.15
C LEU A 111 -0.90 28.53 -9.65
N CYS A 112 -0.10 27.56 -10.07
CA CYS A 112 0.12 27.24 -11.47
C CYS A 112 -1.24 26.94 -12.18
N GLY A 113 -2.08 26.09 -11.56
CA GLY A 113 -3.42 25.77 -12.06
C GLY A 113 -4.34 27.00 -12.12
N PHE A 114 -4.28 27.87 -11.11
CA PHE A 114 -5.06 29.12 -11.10
C PHE A 114 -4.64 30.06 -12.24
N ILE A 115 -3.35 30.23 -12.49
CA ILE A 115 -2.81 31.05 -13.58
C ILE A 115 -3.20 30.46 -14.94
N ALA A 116 -2.98 29.15 -15.13
CA ALA A 116 -3.33 28.46 -16.38
C ALA A 116 -4.81 28.62 -16.73
N LYS A 117 -5.71 28.49 -15.75
CA LYS A 117 -7.15 28.61 -15.95
C LYS A 117 -7.59 30.05 -16.20
N ASN A 118 -7.17 31.00 -15.34
CA ASN A 118 -7.77 32.34 -15.33
C ASN A 118 -7.09 33.34 -16.27
N TYR A 119 -5.78 33.18 -16.54
CA TYR A 119 -5.03 34.04 -17.45
C TYR A 119 -4.95 33.50 -18.88
N PHE A 120 -4.95 32.15 -19.02
CA PHE A 120 -4.79 31.50 -20.31
C PHE A 120 -6.04 30.75 -20.79
N GLY A 121 -7.05 30.56 -19.90
CA GLY A 121 -8.28 29.88 -20.26
C GLY A 121 -8.12 28.39 -20.54
N LEU A 122 -7.04 27.77 -20.05
CA LEU A 122 -6.80 26.33 -20.21
C LEU A 122 -7.75 25.53 -19.32
N GLU A 123 -8.16 24.35 -19.82
CA GLU A 123 -8.76 23.34 -18.96
C GLU A 123 -7.69 22.74 -18.06
N VAL A 124 -7.91 22.75 -16.74
CA VAL A 124 -6.93 22.30 -15.75
C VAL A 124 -7.49 21.12 -14.98
N GLN A 125 -6.69 20.07 -14.85
CA GLN A 125 -7.01 18.89 -14.05
C GLN A 125 -5.82 18.50 -13.14
N SER A 126 -6.10 17.75 -12.05
CA SER A 126 -5.11 17.09 -11.23
C SER A 126 -4.85 15.67 -11.76
N VAL A 127 -3.60 15.21 -11.64
CA VAL A 127 -3.25 13.81 -11.93
C VAL A 127 -3.71 12.91 -10.78
N LYS A 128 -3.78 13.44 -9.56
CA LYS A 128 -4.32 12.73 -8.40
C LYS A 128 -5.81 12.54 -8.59
N THR A 129 -6.18 11.38 -9.07
CA THR A 129 -7.57 10.94 -8.90
C THR A 129 -7.79 10.71 -7.41
N ASP A 130 -8.74 11.46 -6.83
CA ASP A 130 -9.19 11.28 -5.43
C ASP A 130 -9.87 9.92 -5.20
N ASP A 131 -9.86 9.02 -6.17
CA ASP A 131 -10.49 7.72 -6.13
C ASP A 131 -9.63 6.67 -5.40
N LYS A 132 -9.43 6.89 -4.08
CA LYS A 132 -9.06 5.80 -3.17
C LYS A 132 -10.20 4.77 -3.01
N SER A 133 -11.36 4.99 -3.63
CA SER A 133 -12.54 4.13 -3.53
C SER A 133 -12.38 2.80 -4.28
N ASP A 134 -11.54 2.73 -5.31
CA ASP A 134 -11.40 1.58 -6.20
C ASP A 134 -10.19 0.67 -5.91
N MET A 135 -9.45 0.92 -4.84
CA MET A 135 -8.40 -0.03 -4.45
C MET A 135 -8.99 -1.39 -4.13
N TYR A 136 -8.39 -2.45 -4.71
CA TYR A 136 -8.72 -3.83 -4.40
C TYR A 136 -8.74 -4.08 -2.89
N LYS A 137 -9.82 -4.63 -2.37
CA LYS A 137 -10.06 -4.80 -0.91
C LYS A 137 -9.88 -6.24 -0.44
N GLY A 138 -9.73 -7.19 -1.39
CA GLY A 138 -9.68 -8.62 -1.12
C GLY A 138 -11.06 -9.26 -0.94
N TYR A 139 -12.13 -8.49 -1.14
CA TYR A 139 -13.50 -8.96 -1.10
C TYR A 139 -14.43 -8.11 -1.95
N LYS A 140 -15.54 -8.72 -2.37
CA LYS A 140 -16.67 -8.08 -3.03
C LYS A 140 -17.91 -8.20 -2.13
N VAL A 141 -18.77 -7.19 -2.18
CA VAL A 141 -20.09 -7.23 -1.53
C VAL A 141 -21.13 -7.43 -2.63
N VAL A 142 -21.96 -8.45 -2.50
CA VAL A 142 -22.94 -8.84 -3.50
C VAL A 142 -24.32 -9.02 -2.88
N VAL A 143 -25.36 -8.73 -3.65
CA VAL A 143 -26.75 -9.05 -3.35
C VAL A 143 -27.21 -10.04 -4.44
N PRO A 144 -26.99 -11.35 -4.26
CA PRO A 144 -27.30 -12.35 -5.27
C PRO A 144 -28.81 -12.56 -5.39
N THR A 145 -29.23 -12.99 -6.59
CA THR A 145 -30.58 -13.55 -6.80
C THR A 145 -30.73 -14.90 -6.13
N ASP A 146 -31.97 -15.37 -5.95
CA ASP A 146 -32.23 -16.70 -5.36
C ASP A 146 -31.61 -17.84 -6.19
N GLU A 147 -31.54 -17.67 -7.52
CA GLU A 147 -30.90 -18.61 -8.42
C GLU A 147 -29.39 -18.66 -8.27
N GLU A 148 -28.72 -17.49 -8.19
CA GLU A 148 -27.29 -17.38 -7.93
C GLU A 148 -26.94 -17.91 -6.54
N LEU A 149 -27.76 -17.62 -5.54
CA LEU A 149 -27.58 -18.12 -4.19
C LEU A 149 -27.64 -19.65 -4.13
N ALA A 150 -28.60 -20.26 -4.84
CA ALA A 150 -28.71 -21.72 -4.95
C ALA A 150 -27.45 -22.32 -5.61
N GLN A 151 -26.91 -21.67 -6.65
CA GLN A 151 -25.69 -22.12 -7.34
C GLN A 151 -24.44 -21.98 -6.47
N VAL A 152 -24.32 -20.91 -5.70
CA VAL A 152 -23.17 -20.68 -4.78
C VAL A 152 -23.07 -21.76 -3.71
N TYR A 153 -24.20 -22.25 -3.20
CA TYR A 153 -24.24 -23.30 -2.17
C TYR A 153 -24.31 -24.72 -2.74
N ASP A 154 -24.44 -24.88 -4.05
CA ASP A 154 -24.33 -26.17 -4.70
C ASP A 154 -22.90 -26.68 -4.64
N LYS A 155 -22.69 -27.85 -4.03
CA LYS A 155 -21.35 -28.44 -3.82
C LYS A 155 -20.70 -28.90 -5.12
N ASP A 156 -21.48 -29.16 -6.14
CA ASP A 156 -21.04 -29.64 -7.45
C ASP A 156 -20.79 -28.46 -8.41
N ASN A 157 -21.20 -27.23 -8.05
CA ASN A 157 -20.95 -26.05 -8.84
C ASN A 157 -19.53 -25.54 -8.65
N CYS A 158 -18.82 -25.39 -9.78
CA CYS A 158 -17.45 -24.89 -9.86
C CYS A 158 -17.36 -23.54 -10.58
N ASP A 159 -18.49 -22.86 -10.82
CA ASP A 159 -18.52 -21.61 -11.56
C ASP A 159 -18.18 -20.42 -10.67
N ASN A 160 -17.35 -19.53 -11.20
CA ASN A 160 -16.98 -18.26 -10.55
C ASN A 160 -18.06 -17.19 -10.84
N LEU A 161 -19.21 -17.30 -10.18
CA LEU A 161 -20.39 -16.48 -10.44
C LEU A 161 -20.17 -14.97 -10.27
N PHE A 162 -19.25 -14.58 -9.41
CA PHE A 162 -18.99 -13.17 -9.07
C PHE A 162 -17.66 -12.67 -9.61
N ASP A 163 -17.05 -13.39 -10.55
CA ASP A 163 -15.75 -13.03 -11.16
C ASP A 163 -14.69 -12.68 -10.11
N CYS A 164 -14.50 -13.56 -9.13
CA CYS A 164 -13.57 -13.39 -8.04
C CYS A 164 -12.15 -13.81 -8.42
N ASN A 165 -11.17 -13.11 -7.90
CA ASN A 165 -9.80 -13.60 -7.87
C ASN A 165 -9.67 -14.82 -6.95
N ILE A 166 -8.68 -15.68 -7.16
CA ILE A 166 -8.42 -16.79 -6.24
C ILE A 166 -8.14 -16.22 -4.84
N ASN A 167 -8.74 -16.83 -3.82
CA ASN A 167 -8.72 -16.38 -2.41
C ASN A 167 -9.42 -15.05 -2.12
N GLU A 168 -10.14 -14.47 -3.07
CA GLU A 168 -11.02 -13.34 -2.81
C GLU A 168 -12.28 -13.77 -2.06
N TYR A 169 -12.77 -12.91 -1.20
CA TYR A 169 -13.97 -13.15 -0.41
C TYR A 169 -15.21 -12.54 -1.07
N VAL A 170 -16.35 -13.20 -0.86
CA VAL A 170 -17.66 -12.69 -1.26
C VAL A 170 -18.49 -12.51 0.00
N VAL A 171 -18.85 -11.27 0.31
CA VAL A 171 -19.77 -10.90 1.37
C VAL A 171 -21.17 -10.86 0.75
N ILE A 172 -22.03 -11.73 1.22
CA ILE A 172 -23.41 -11.86 0.73
C ILE A 172 -24.31 -11.04 1.64
N ASN A 173 -25.01 -10.07 1.06
CA ASN A 173 -26.03 -9.29 1.74
C ASN A 173 -27.41 -9.60 1.14
N ASP A 174 -28.47 -9.30 1.89
CA ASP A 174 -29.84 -9.32 1.38
C ASP A 174 -30.21 -8.01 0.64
N SER A 175 -31.42 -7.92 0.13
CA SER A 175 -31.93 -6.74 -0.59
C SER A 175 -32.05 -5.49 0.29
N GLU A 176 -31.99 -5.63 1.61
CA GLU A 176 -32.00 -4.53 2.59
C GLU A 176 -30.60 -4.18 3.08
N ASP A 177 -29.55 -4.71 2.40
CA ASP A 177 -28.12 -4.55 2.72
C ASP A 177 -27.71 -5.15 4.09
N ASN A 178 -28.50 -6.12 4.62
CA ASN A 178 -28.09 -6.84 5.82
C ASN A 178 -27.17 -8.00 5.45
N PHE A 179 -26.13 -8.18 6.28
CA PHE A 179 -25.19 -9.28 6.13
C PHE A 179 -25.87 -10.65 6.31
N CYS A 180 -25.70 -11.54 5.34
CA CYS A 180 -26.19 -12.94 5.37
C CYS A 180 -25.05 -13.92 5.60
N ASP A 181 -24.01 -13.92 4.75
CA ASP A 181 -22.88 -14.84 4.85
C ASP A 181 -21.61 -14.27 4.20
N VAL A 182 -20.50 -14.99 4.39
CA VAL A 182 -19.22 -14.70 3.71
C VAL A 182 -18.58 -16.00 3.27
N LEU A 183 -18.16 -16.05 2.01
CA LEU A 183 -17.51 -17.20 1.37
C LEU A 183 -16.18 -16.79 0.78
N ARG A 184 -15.28 -17.75 0.54
CA ARG A 184 -14.00 -17.51 -0.15
C ARG A 184 -13.97 -18.31 -1.46
N TRP A 185 -13.63 -17.65 -2.56
CA TRP A 185 -13.38 -18.33 -3.81
C TRP A 185 -12.00 -19.01 -3.80
N THR A 186 -11.97 -20.33 -3.99
CA THR A 186 -10.71 -21.10 -3.92
C THR A 186 -10.04 -21.32 -5.28
N GLY A 187 -10.58 -20.73 -6.34
CA GLY A 187 -10.19 -21.01 -7.72
C GLY A 187 -11.02 -22.15 -8.36
N THR A 188 -11.75 -22.92 -7.54
CA THR A 188 -12.55 -24.05 -8.02
C THR A 188 -13.96 -24.09 -7.42
N LYS A 189 -14.18 -23.49 -6.25
CA LYS A 189 -15.49 -23.42 -5.57
C LYS A 189 -15.50 -22.37 -4.48
N TYR A 190 -16.69 -21.99 -4.04
CA TYR A 190 -16.89 -21.17 -2.86
C TYR A 190 -16.76 -22.01 -1.58
N ALA A 191 -15.85 -21.61 -0.70
CA ALA A 191 -15.58 -22.28 0.56
C ALA A 191 -16.07 -21.47 1.75
N ASN A 192 -16.56 -22.15 2.79
CA ASN A 192 -16.95 -21.51 4.03
C ASN A 192 -15.72 -20.85 4.70
N VAL A 193 -15.90 -19.62 5.16
CA VAL A 193 -14.88 -18.88 5.86
C VAL A 193 -14.79 -19.33 7.31
N PHE A 194 -13.58 -19.42 7.85
CA PHE A 194 -13.30 -19.81 9.24
C PHE A 194 -14.12 -18.97 10.24
N ASN A 195 -14.87 -19.63 11.11
CA ASN A 195 -15.73 -18.97 12.11
C ASN A 195 -15.61 -19.67 13.47
N LYS A 196 -14.40 -20.01 13.87
CA LYS A 196 -14.15 -20.66 15.16
C LYS A 196 -13.38 -19.72 16.09
N VAL A 197 -13.45 -20.01 17.35
CA VAL A 197 -12.62 -19.36 18.38
C VAL A 197 -11.21 -19.93 18.30
N VAL A 198 -10.23 -19.07 18.26
CA VAL A 198 -8.81 -19.44 18.38
C VAL A 198 -8.41 -19.33 19.85
N LYS A 199 -7.82 -20.39 20.39
CA LYS A 199 -7.28 -20.42 21.75
C LYS A 199 -5.79 -20.70 21.66
N THR A 200 -4.99 -19.87 22.31
CA THR A 200 -3.54 -20.01 22.40
C THR A 200 -3.10 -19.87 23.85
N LEU A 201 -2.01 -20.52 24.23
CA LEU A 201 -1.38 -20.34 25.53
C LEU A 201 -0.75 -18.94 25.65
N ALA A 202 -0.24 -18.43 24.52
CA ALA A 202 0.41 -17.13 24.45
C ALA A 202 -0.51 -15.96 24.83
N PHE A 203 -1.81 -16.06 24.52
CA PHE A 203 -2.77 -14.98 24.77
C PHE A 203 -3.74 -15.28 25.92
N GLY A 204 -3.71 -16.49 26.49
CA GLY A 204 -4.54 -16.91 27.62
C GLY A 204 -6.05 -16.94 27.37
N ASP A 205 -6.55 -16.09 26.52
CA ASP A 205 -7.97 -15.89 26.21
C ASP A 205 -8.40 -16.56 24.91
N LYS A 206 -9.70 -16.77 24.81
CA LYS A 206 -10.35 -17.21 23.59
C LYS A 206 -10.57 -16.00 22.66
N ILE A 207 -9.86 -15.96 21.55
CA ILE A 207 -9.99 -14.88 20.56
C ILE A 207 -10.99 -15.30 19.48
N LYS A 208 -11.99 -14.45 19.28
CA LYS A 208 -12.99 -14.56 18.21
C LYS A 208 -12.98 -13.28 17.38
N ALA A 209 -13.15 -13.40 16.09
CA ALA A 209 -13.35 -12.25 15.20
C ALA A 209 -14.55 -11.42 15.68
N LYS A 210 -14.40 -10.10 15.75
CA LYS A 210 -15.45 -9.16 16.16
C LYS A 210 -16.40 -8.80 15.01
N ASP A 211 -15.92 -8.94 13.77
CA ASP A 211 -16.68 -8.68 12.55
C ASP A 211 -16.26 -9.63 11.42
N ILE A 212 -16.93 -9.49 10.28
CA ILE A 212 -16.69 -10.32 9.09
C ILE A 212 -15.29 -10.10 8.51
N TYR A 213 -14.76 -8.88 8.55
CA TYR A 213 -13.44 -8.55 8.01
C TYR A 213 -12.33 -9.21 8.81
N GLN A 214 -12.43 -9.17 10.14
CA GLN A 214 -11.54 -9.90 11.03
C GLN A 214 -11.65 -11.43 10.84
N ARG A 215 -12.86 -11.93 10.56
CA ARG A 215 -13.10 -13.33 10.23
C ARG A 215 -12.37 -13.73 8.94
N MET A 216 -12.44 -12.90 7.88
CA MET A 216 -11.72 -13.12 6.64
C MET A 216 -10.20 -13.11 6.84
N VAL A 217 -9.66 -12.18 7.66
CA VAL A 217 -8.23 -12.15 7.99
C VAL A 217 -7.79 -13.45 8.66
N MET A 218 -8.54 -13.92 9.66
CA MET A 218 -8.20 -15.19 10.35
C MET A 218 -8.25 -16.38 9.38
N ASP A 219 -9.28 -16.44 8.53
CA ASP A 219 -9.39 -17.47 7.50
C ASP A 219 -8.22 -17.44 6.52
N SER A 220 -7.86 -16.25 6.03
CA SER A 220 -6.76 -16.06 5.09
C SER A 220 -5.42 -16.52 5.70
N ILE A 221 -5.10 -16.08 6.92
CA ILE A 221 -3.86 -16.51 7.60
C ILE A 221 -3.83 -18.04 7.80
N LEU A 222 -4.94 -18.66 8.12
CA LEU A 222 -4.97 -20.10 8.40
C LEU A 222 -4.90 -20.96 7.15
N ASN A 223 -5.38 -20.47 6.00
CA ASN A 223 -5.52 -21.26 4.78
C ASN A 223 -4.50 -20.92 3.68
N ASN A 224 -4.09 -19.64 3.54
CA ASN A 224 -3.19 -19.23 2.46
C ASN A 224 -1.72 -19.29 2.91
N THR A 225 -0.80 -19.48 1.98
CA THR A 225 0.64 -19.46 2.24
C THR A 225 1.10 -18.05 2.61
N MET A 226 0.62 -17.05 1.90
CA MET A 226 0.88 -15.64 2.17
C MET A 226 -0.42 -14.88 2.35
N THR A 227 -0.47 -14.03 3.38
CA THR A 227 -1.60 -13.13 3.62
C THR A 227 -1.09 -11.70 3.83
N CYS A 228 -1.64 -10.76 3.04
CA CYS A 228 -1.49 -9.33 3.28
C CYS A 228 -2.75 -8.77 3.97
N ILE A 229 -2.55 -7.89 4.94
CA ILE A 229 -3.62 -7.30 5.75
C ILE A 229 -3.40 -5.80 5.79
N SER A 230 -4.37 -5.04 5.27
CA SER A 230 -4.36 -3.59 5.45
C SER A 230 -5.52 -3.15 6.34
N GLY A 231 -5.43 -1.92 6.84
CA GLY A 231 -6.50 -1.32 7.64
C GLY A 231 -5.96 -0.30 8.63
N LYS A 232 -6.82 0.57 9.09
CA LYS A 232 -6.48 1.65 10.02
C LYS A 232 -5.94 1.13 11.36
N ALA A 233 -5.19 1.98 12.05
CA ALA A 233 -4.74 1.69 13.40
C ALA A 233 -5.93 1.35 14.32
N GLY A 234 -5.82 0.21 15.04
CA GLY A 234 -6.90 -0.27 15.92
C GLY A 234 -7.93 -1.17 15.28
N SER A 235 -7.82 -1.52 14.00
CA SER A 235 -8.66 -2.51 13.34
C SER A 235 -8.38 -3.95 13.79
N GLY A 236 -7.25 -4.20 14.43
CA GLY A 236 -6.89 -5.52 14.99
C GLY A 236 -5.84 -6.29 14.19
N LYS A 237 -5.21 -5.69 13.16
CA LYS A 237 -4.17 -6.34 12.32
C LYS A 237 -3.18 -7.16 13.14
N SER A 238 -2.39 -6.51 13.98
CA SER A 238 -1.30 -7.14 14.74
C SER A 238 -1.81 -8.18 15.76
N LEU A 239 -2.99 -7.96 16.35
CA LEU A 239 -3.58 -8.95 17.24
C LEU A 239 -3.92 -10.24 16.47
N LEU A 240 -4.62 -10.12 15.34
CA LEU A 240 -5.05 -11.27 14.55
C LEU A 240 -3.85 -12.02 13.96
N SER A 241 -2.85 -11.29 13.45
CA SER A 241 -1.60 -11.84 12.91
C SER A 241 -0.86 -12.67 13.97
N LEU A 242 -0.63 -12.09 15.14
CA LEU A 242 0.07 -12.77 16.25
C LEU A 242 -0.72 -13.95 16.82
N VAL A 243 -2.04 -13.80 17.02
CA VAL A 243 -2.90 -14.89 17.53
C VAL A 243 -2.91 -16.08 16.58
N CYS A 244 -3.10 -15.84 15.27
CA CYS A 244 -3.11 -16.91 14.28
C CYS A 244 -1.73 -17.56 14.12
N ALA A 245 -0.64 -16.77 14.13
CA ALA A 245 0.71 -17.30 14.09
C ALA A 245 1.02 -18.20 15.30
N MET A 246 0.74 -17.73 16.52
CA MET A 246 0.96 -18.52 17.73
C MET A 246 0.06 -19.76 17.78
N TYR A 247 -1.18 -19.67 17.31
CA TYR A 247 -2.06 -20.83 17.17
C TYR A 247 -1.46 -21.91 16.26
N LEU A 248 -0.89 -21.51 15.12
CA LEU A 248 -0.25 -22.44 14.20
C LEU A 248 1.00 -23.10 14.82
N ILE A 249 1.79 -22.33 15.57
CA ILE A 249 2.99 -22.81 16.27
C ILE A 249 2.61 -23.76 17.41
N GLU A 250 1.65 -23.41 18.25
CA GLU A 250 1.21 -24.23 19.39
C GLU A 250 0.55 -25.55 18.94
N ASN A 251 -0.05 -25.56 17.75
CA ASN A 251 -0.59 -26.78 17.14
C ASN A 251 0.45 -27.57 16.31
N GLY A 252 1.73 -27.19 16.36
CA GLY A 252 2.82 -27.91 15.71
C GLY A 252 2.84 -27.87 14.19
N LYS A 253 2.13 -26.90 13.58
CA LYS A 253 2.16 -26.69 12.14
C LYS A 253 3.40 -25.92 11.68
N TYR A 254 3.92 -25.06 12.55
CA TYR A 254 5.14 -24.29 12.34
C TYR A 254 5.95 -24.28 13.65
N ASP A 255 7.25 -24.04 13.54
CA ASP A 255 8.17 -24.12 14.69
C ASP A 255 8.30 -22.78 15.42
N ASN A 256 8.38 -21.68 14.66
CA ASN A 256 8.60 -20.35 15.21
C ASN A 256 8.08 -19.23 14.31
N LEU A 257 8.01 -18.03 14.90
CA LEU A 257 7.63 -16.79 14.29
C LEU A 257 8.86 -15.89 14.13
N VAL A 258 9.21 -15.53 12.91
CA VAL A 258 10.25 -14.55 12.58
C VAL A 258 9.58 -13.23 12.28
N ILE A 259 9.80 -12.22 13.11
CA ILE A 259 9.21 -10.89 12.97
C ILE A 259 10.24 -9.96 12.35
N LEU A 260 9.94 -9.44 11.15
CA LEU A 260 10.68 -8.34 10.54
C LEU A 260 10.02 -7.01 10.92
N PHE A 261 10.80 -6.12 11.51
CA PHE A 261 10.31 -4.81 11.92
C PHE A 261 11.19 -3.69 11.35
N ASN A 262 10.58 -2.53 11.13
CA ASN A 262 11.32 -1.33 10.74
C ASN A 262 11.87 -0.63 12.01
N PRO A 263 13.20 -0.45 12.14
CA PRO A 263 13.79 0.22 13.31
C PRO A 263 13.72 1.75 13.23
N CYS A 264 13.14 2.32 12.16
CA CYS A 264 13.09 3.77 11.97
C CYS A 264 12.12 4.44 12.96
N PRO A 265 12.48 5.63 13.50
CA PRO A 265 11.55 6.42 14.32
C PRO A 265 10.42 6.99 13.47
N VAL A 266 9.25 7.14 14.08
CA VAL A 266 8.07 7.77 13.47
C VAL A 266 8.39 9.18 13.00
N ARG A 267 7.88 9.59 11.85
CA ARG A 267 8.04 10.93 11.25
C ARG A 267 7.69 12.03 12.27
N GLY A 268 8.56 13.03 12.39
CA GLY A 268 8.35 14.16 13.32
C GLY A 268 8.75 13.88 14.76
N ALA A 269 9.12 12.66 15.13
CA ALA A 269 9.71 12.39 16.43
C ALA A 269 11.19 12.80 16.44
N THR A 270 11.61 13.48 17.49
CA THR A 270 13.04 13.78 17.72
C THR A 270 13.76 12.45 17.85
N GLN A 271 14.86 12.26 17.12
CA GLN A 271 15.69 11.06 17.26
C GLN A 271 16.11 10.94 18.72
N MET A 272 15.49 10.05 19.46
CA MET A 272 15.99 9.66 20.77
C MET A 272 17.29 8.93 20.57
N GLY A 273 18.31 9.34 21.32
CA GLY A 273 19.70 8.88 21.19
C GLY A 273 19.82 7.36 21.13
N TYR A 274 20.98 6.91 20.71
CA TYR A 274 21.39 5.54 20.49
C TYR A 274 20.90 4.58 21.58
N TYR A 275 19.99 3.66 21.25
CA TYR A 275 19.58 2.60 22.17
C TYR A 275 20.80 1.74 22.56
N GLN A 276 21.09 1.66 23.86
CA GLN A 276 22.16 0.80 24.36
C GLN A 276 21.62 -0.61 24.61
N GLY A 277 22.43 -1.63 24.38
CA GLY A 277 22.07 -3.02 24.66
C GLY A 277 22.18 -3.96 23.44
N SER A 278 21.78 -5.19 23.64
CA SER A 278 21.71 -6.20 22.59
C SER A 278 20.64 -5.82 21.53
N LEU A 279 20.65 -6.50 20.39
CA LEU A 279 19.64 -6.32 19.34
C LEU A 279 18.20 -6.55 19.89
N ILE A 280 18.05 -7.54 20.75
CA ILE A 280 16.78 -7.87 21.41
C ILE A 280 16.34 -6.73 22.33
N ASP A 281 17.26 -6.15 23.12
CA ASP A 281 16.94 -5.03 24.01
C ASP A 281 16.48 -3.81 23.21
N LYS A 282 17.15 -3.53 22.08
CA LYS A 282 16.77 -2.46 21.15
C LYS A 282 15.39 -2.71 20.54
N ALA A 283 15.13 -3.92 20.09
CA ALA A 283 13.82 -4.32 19.54
C ALA A 283 12.71 -4.20 20.59
N MET A 284 12.98 -4.64 21.83
CA MET A 284 12.01 -4.57 22.93
C MET A 284 11.72 -3.14 23.42
N GLN A 285 12.63 -2.19 23.17
CA GLN A 285 12.43 -0.76 23.43
C GLN A 285 11.77 -0.02 22.26
N SER A 286 11.66 -0.64 21.10
CA SER A 286 11.00 -0.10 19.89
C SER A 286 9.50 -0.34 19.90
N ASN A 287 8.84 0.13 18.84
CA ASN A 287 7.40 -0.03 18.62
C ASN A 287 6.96 -1.51 18.69
N ILE A 288 7.71 -2.40 18.06
CA ILE A 288 7.38 -3.83 18.04
C ILE A 288 7.44 -4.45 19.44
N GLY A 289 8.40 -4.06 20.28
CA GLY A 289 8.49 -4.53 21.66
C GLY A 289 7.26 -4.13 22.47
N ASN A 290 6.82 -2.90 22.36
CA ASN A 290 5.60 -2.41 23.01
C ASN A 290 4.36 -3.15 22.52
N VAL A 291 4.24 -3.41 21.21
CA VAL A 291 3.14 -4.20 20.64
C VAL A 291 3.14 -5.61 21.22
N LEU A 292 4.29 -6.29 21.24
CA LEU A 292 4.40 -7.64 21.79
C LEU A 292 4.04 -7.68 23.26
N ILE A 293 4.63 -6.81 24.11
CA ILE A 293 4.32 -6.73 25.55
C ILE A 293 2.82 -6.51 25.75
N THR A 294 2.23 -5.56 25.03
CA THR A 294 0.79 -5.26 25.16
C THR A 294 -0.08 -6.46 24.76
N LYS A 295 0.32 -7.22 23.74
CA LYS A 295 -0.47 -8.35 23.23
C LYS A 295 -0.27 -9.64 24.05
N PHE A 296 0.93 -9.88 24.54
CA PHE A 296 1.25 -11.06 25.37
C PHE A 296 1.01 -10.85 26.87
N GLY A 297 0.68 -9.62 27.27
CA GLY A 297 0.33 -9.27 28.64
C GLY A 297 1.48 -8.73 29.48
N ASP A 298 2.69 -9.26 29.31
CA ASP A 298 3.88 -8.75 30.00
C ASP A 298 5.19 -9.04 29.24
N ARG A 299 6.26 -8.38 29.65
CA ARG A 299 7.59 -8.55 29.04
C ARG A 299 8.17 -9.94 29.30
N PHE A 300 7.94 -10.51 30.48
CA PHE A 300 8.49 -11.81 30.84
C PHE A 300 7.96 -12.93 29.94
N ALA A 301 6.68 -12.87 29.56
CA ALA A 301 6.08 -13.80 28.59
C ALA A 301 6.80 -13.70 27.22
N VAL A 302 7.03 -12.48 26.71
CA VAL A 302 7.73 -12.28 25.44
C VAL A 302 9.18 -12.78 25.51
N ASP A 303 9.93 -12.41 26.55
CA ASP A 303 11.31 -12.85 26.75
C ASP A 303 11.43 -14.38 26.81
N ASN A 304 10.43 -15.06 27.41
CA ASN A 304 10.38 -16.52 27.50
C ASN A 304 10.17 -17.15 26.09
N TYR A 305 9.27 -16.62 25.25
CA TYR A 305 9.08 -17.10 23.88
C TYR A 305 10.31 -16.85 23.01
N ILE A 306 11.02 -15.75 23.22
CA ILE A 306 12.31 -15.47 22.54
C ILE A 306 13.38 -16.46 23.00
N ALA A 307 13.51 -16.70 24.30
CA ALA A 307 14.49 -17.65 24.86
C ALA A 307 14.26 -19.09 24.40
N GLN A 308 12.99 -19.49 24.21
CA GLN A 308 12.62 -20.79 23.62
C GLN A 308 12.81 -20.87 22.11
N GLY A 309 13.22 -19.78 21.44
CA GLY A 309 13.35 -19.70 19.99
C GLY A 309 12.01 -19.71 19.23
N LYS A 310 10.88 -19.53 19.94
CA LYS A 310 9.54 -19.48 19.32
C LYS A 310 9.24 -18.13 18.66
N ILE A 311 9.92 -17.07 19.10
CA ILE A 311 9.87 -15.73 18.47
C ILE A 311 11.30 -15.28 18.20
N LYS A 312 11.54 -14.80 16.97
CA LYS A 312 12.79 -14.16 16.55
C LYS A 312 12.47 -12.74 16.08
N LEU A 313 13.22 -11.75 16.56
CA LEU A 313 13.09 -10.35 16.16
C LEU A 313 14.27 -9.96 15.28
N ILE A 314 14.01 -9.55 14.04
CA ILE A 314 15.05 -9.18 13.07
C ILE A 314 14.70 -7.81 12.47
N PRO A 315 15.60 -6.81 12.55
CA PRO A 315 15.39 -5.56 11.85
C PRO A 315 15.42 -5.79 10.34
N MET A 316 14.57 -5.09 9.58
CA MET A 316 14.54 -5.21 8.11
C MET A 316 15.89 -4.88 7.46
N THR A 317 16.73 -4.07 8.12
CA THR A 317 18.10 -3.76 7.66
C THR A 317 19.02 -4.97 7.61
N GLU A 318 18.72 -6.03 8.38
CA GLU A 318 19.52 -7.26 8.48
C GLU A 318 18.93 -8.44 7.70
N CYS A 319 17.82 -8.24 6.98
CA CYS A 319 17.13 -9.32 6.27
C CYS A 319 17.95 -9.97 5.15
N ARG A 320 19.01 -9.33 4.62
CA ARG A 320 19.86 -9.88 3.55
C ARG A 320 20.57 -11.17 3.93
N GLY A 321 20.89 -11.38 5.22
CA GLY A 321 21.62 -12.54 5.73
C GLY A 321 20.75 -13.67 6.26
N MET A 322 19.42 -13.54 6.20
CA MET A 322 18.49 -14.52 6.75
C MET A 322 17.90 -15.44 5.68
N GLU A 323 17.40 -16.59 6.14
CA GLU A 323 16.58 -17.52 5.37
C GLU A 323 15.39 -17.93 6.24
N ILE A 324 14.19 -17.89 5.68
CA ILE A 324 12.95 -18.36 6.31
C ILE A 324 12.70 -19.78 5.84
N ARG A 325 12.74 -20.73 6.78
CA ARG A 325 12.66 -22.17 6.50
C ARG A 325 11.21 -22.61 6.28
N ASP A 326 11.02 -23.79 5.72
CA ASP A 326 9.70 -24.36 5.40
C ASP A 326 8.73 -24.44 6.59
N ASN A 327 9.22 -24.55 7.80
CA ASN A 327 8.43 -24.65 9.03
C ASN A 327 8.43 -23.37 9.87
N GLU A 328 8.80 -22.24 9.32
CA GLU A 328 8.79 -20.93 9.97
C GLU A 328 7.68 -20.04 9.43
N ILE A 329 7.20 -19.13 10.27
CA ILE A 329 6.27 -18.06 9.89
C ILE A 329 7.07 -16.76 9.80
N LEU A 330 7.07 -16.12 8.64
CA LEU A 330 7.55 -14.75 8.46
C LEU A 330 6.41 -13.78 8.74
N TYR A 331 6.61 -12.83 9.64
CA TYR A 331 5.69 -11.74 9.90
C TYR A 331 6.38 -10.39 9.66
N ILE A 332 5.87 -9.63 8.70
CA ILE A 332 6.34 -8.29 8.34
C ILE A 332 5.31 -7.30 8.85
N THR A 333 5.69 -6.49 9.83
CA THR A 333 4.83 -5.43 10.42
C THR A 333 5.24 -4.06 9.89
N GLU A 334 4.30 -3.10 9.90
CA GLU A 334 4.49 -1.73 9.38
C GLU A 334 5.01 -1.74 7.92
N ALA A 335 4.44 -2.64 7.11
CA ALA A 335 4.89 -2.90 5.75
C ALA A 335 4.60 -1.73 4.78
N GLU A 336 3.70 -0.81 5.15
CA GLU A 336 3.46 0.45 4.44
C GLU A 336 4.72 1.31 4.33
N ASN A 337 5.66 1.15 5.27
CA ASN A 337 6.93 1.87 5.31
C ASN A 337 8.09 1.08 4.68
N THR A 338 7.79 0.24 3.68
CA THR A 338 8.78 -0.52 2.92
C THR A 338 8.80 -0.12 1.45
N THR A 339 9.99 -0.02 0.87
CA THR A 339 10.14 0.12 -0.58
C THR A 339 9.93 -1.22 -1.29
N VAL A 340 9.63 -1.18 -2.59
CA VAL A 340 9.53 -2.38 -3.43
C VAL A 340 10.81 -3.23 -3.37
N ASP A 341 11.99 -2.59 -3.43
CA ASP A 341 13.28 -3.30 -3.36
C ASP A 341 13.48 -3.99 -2.00
N LEU A 342 13.13 -3.32 -0.89
CA LEU A 342 13.25 -3.91 0.44
C LEU A 342 12.29 -5.09 0.61
N MET A 343 11.04 -4.93 0.21
CA MET A 343 10.05 -5.99 0.25
C MET A 343 10.49 -7.20 -0.59
N LYS A 344 11.01 -6.96 -1.80
CA LYS A 344 11.58 -8.01 -2.65
C LYS A 344 12.73 -8.75 -1.96
N ILE A 345 13.63 -8.04 -1.27
CA ILE A 345 14.73 -8.67 -0.51
C ILE A 345 14.15 -9.55 0.60
N CYS A 346 13.17 -9.08 1.37
CA CYS A 346 12.55 -9.83 2.45
C CYS A 346 11.87 -11.11 1.94
N LEU A 347 11.06 -11.00 0.89
CA LEU A 347 10.28 -12.11 0.36
C LEU A 347 11.12 -13.11 -0.43
N SER A 348 12.23 -12.70 -1.05
CA SER A 348 13.13 -13.60 -1.76
C SER A 348 13.89 -14.61 -0.86
N ARG A 349 13.72 -14.51 0.45
CA ARG A 349 14.34 -15.38 1.47
C ARG A 349 13.38 -16.41 2.05
N VAL A 350 12.18 -16.49 1.51
CA VAL A 350 11.12 -17.37 2.00
C VAL A 350 11.16 -18.69 1.26
N SER A 351 11.28 -19.80 2.00
CA SER A 351 11.21 -21.16 1.45
C SER A 351 9.76 -21.54 1.12
N SER A 352 9.58 -22.53 0.27
CA SER A 352 8.26 -22.93 -0.29
C SER A 352 7.24 -23.38 0.75
N GLY A 353 7.70 -23.98 1.85
CA GLY A 353 6.84 -24.46 2.95
C GLY A 353 6.61 -23.42 4.07
N ALA A 354 7.25 -22.26 3.99
CA ALA A 354 7.07 -21.19 4.97
C ALA A 354 5.72 -20.50 4.81
N LYS A 355 5.25 -19.87 5.89
CA LYS A 355 4.08 -19.00 5.87
C LYS A 355 4.50 -17.54 5.98
N VAL A 356 3.79 -16.65 5.27
CA VAL A 356 4.06 -15.20 5.28
C VAL A 356 2.83 -14.43 5.70
N ILE A 357 3.00 -13.52 6.65
CA ILE A 357 1.98 -12.55 7.08
C ILE A 357 2.58 -11.16 6.91
N VAL A 358 1.92 -10.30 6.17
CA VAL A 358 2.33 -8.90 5.95
C VAL A 358 1.20 -8.01 6.41
N GLU A 359 1.48 -7.02 7.24
CA GLU A 359 0.47 -6.05 7.64
C GLU A 359 0.95 -4.62 7.51
N GLY A 360 0.00 -3.72 7.22
CA GLY A 360 0.29 -2.31 7.10
C GLY A 360 -0.95 -1.42 7.14
N ASP A 361 -0.70 -0.11 7.18
CA ASP A 361 -1.73 0.92 7.18
C ASP A 361 -1.37 2.00 6.15
N PHE A 362 -1.97 1.96 4.97
CA PHE A 362 -1.69 2.89 3.88
C PHE A 362 -1.99 4.37 4.21
N GLU A 363 -2.70 4.64 5.31
CA GLU A 363 -2.94 6.01 5.78
C GLU A 363 -1.84 6.50 6.75
N GLN A 364 -0.96 5.60 7.24
CA GLN A 364 0.10 5.89 8.21
C GLN A 364 1.51 5.78 7.61
N VAL A 365 1.67 6.17 6.35
CA VAL A 365 2.99 6.19 5.71
C VAL A 365 3.88 7.29 6.28
N ASP A 366 5.11 6.93 6.65
CA ASP A 366 6.09 7.83 7.26
C ASP A 366 6.73 8.80 6.25
N SER A 367 6.66 8.52 4.96
CA SER A 367 7.25 9.33 3.90
C SER A 367 6.43 9.25 2.62
N LYS A 368 6.33 10.37 1.91
CA LYS A 368 5.73 10.42 0.57
C LYS A 368 6.43 9.50 -0.45
N LEU A 369 7.65 9.04 -0.16
CA LEU A 369 8.33 8.02 -0.97
C LEU A 369 7.47 6.75 -1.07
N PHE A 370 6.78 6.38 0.00
CA PHE A 370 5.95 5.18 0.04
C PHE A 370 4.59 5.36 -0.65
N ASP A 371 4.19 6.59 -1.01
CA ASP A 371 3.01 6.79 -1.87
C ASP A 371 3.28 6.28 -3.31
N ILE A 372 4.55 6.25 -3.72
CA ILE A 372 4.96 5.88 -5.08
C ILE A 372 5.70 4.55 -5.12
N ASN A 373 6.51 4.27 -4.13
CA ASN A 373 7.37 3.09 -4.05
C ASN A 373 7.02 2.28 -2.80
N ASN A 374 5.78 1.79 -2.76
CA ASN A 374 5.27 1.01 -1.65
C ASN A 374 5.40 -0.48 -1.93
N GLY A 375 6.22 -1.16 -1.13
CA GLY A 375 6.47 -2.59 -1.29
C GLY A 375 5.24 -3.45 -1.04
N MET A 376 4.41 -3.10 -0.04
CA MET A 376 3.19 -3.84 0.26
C MET A 376 2.13 -3.67 -0.84
N ALA A 377 1.92 -2.44 -1.32
CA ALA A 377 0.97 -2.18 -2.41
C ALA A 377 1.36 -2.95 -3.68
N ARG A 378 2.66 -2.96 -4.01
CA ARG A 378 3.16 -3.70 -5.18
C ARG A 378 3.02 -5.21 -5.03
N VAL A 379 3.18 -5.77 -3.84
CA VAL A 379 2.93 -7.18 -3.58
C VAL A 379 1.46 -7.53 -3.80
N ILE A 380 0.53 -6.72 -3.27
CA ILE A 380 -0.91 -6.92 -3.47
C ILE A 380 -1.25 -6.90 -4.95
N GLU A 381 -0.76 -5.91 -5.69
CA GLU A 381 -0.99 -5.76 -7.13
C GLU A 381 -0.52 -6.98 -7.94
N ILE A 382 0.70 -7.47 -7.67
CA ILE A 382 1.30 -8.56 -8.46
C ILE A 382 0.74 -9.93 -8.08
N LEU A 383 0.45 -10.17 -6.77
CA LEU A 383 0.08 -11.49 -6.29
C LEU A 383 -1.43 -11.71 -6.20
N THR A 384 -2.26 -10.70 -6.44
CA THR A 384 -3.70 -10.88 -6.50
C THR A 384 -4.08 -11.87 -7.62
N GLY A 385 -4.83 -12.91 -7.26
CA GLY A 385 -5.20 -13.99 -8.16
C GLY A 385 -4.30 -15.23 -8.10
N GLU A 386 -3.13 -15.15 -7.44
CA GLU A 386 -2.28 -16.32 -7.20
C GLU A 386 -2.86 -17.21 -6.09
N ASP A 387 -2.73 -18.53 -6.23
CA ASP A 387 -3.32 -19.52 -5.32
C ASP A 387 -2.68 -19.49 -3.92
N VAL A 388 -1.44 -19.03 -3.81
CA VAL A 388 -0.69 -18.90 -2.56
C VAL A 388 -1.05 -17.64 -1.76
N PHE A 389 -1.72 -16.68 -2.38
CA PHE A 389 -1.88 -15.33 -1.86
C PHE A 389 -3.33 -15.01 -1.45
N GLY A 390 -3.49 -14.32 -0.33
CA GLY A 390 -4.75 -13.71 0.10
C GLY A 390 -4.53 -12.29 0.61
N TYR A 391 -5.48 -11.42 0.32
CA TYR A 391 -5.48 -10.05 0.81
C TYR A 391 -6.82 -9.73 1.48
N VAL A 392 -6.77 -8.97 2.56
CA VAL A 392 -7.98 -8.46 3.24
C VAL A 392 -7.73 -7.06 3.78
N GLN A 393 -8.60 -6.13 3.40
CA GLN A 393 -8.66 -4.80 3.99
C GLN A 393 -9.67 -4.78 5.14
N LEU A 394 -9.20 -4.49 6.36
CA LEU A 394 -10.05 -4.29 7.54
C LEU A 394 -10.73 -2.92 7.49
N GLN A 395 -12.05 -2.89 7.73
CA GLN A 395 -12.85 -1.67 7.65
C GLN A 395 -13.12 -1.02 9.02
N ASN A 396 -13.31 -1.86 10.05
CA ASN A 396 -13.79 -1.39 11.34
C ASN A 396 -12.65 -1.14 12.33
N ILE A 397 -12.77 -0.05 13.08
CA ILE A 397 -11.86 0.32 14.16
C ILE A 397 -12.47 -0.10 15.50
N TRP A 398 -11.72 -0.89 16.29
CA TRP A 398 -12.15 -1.41 17.57
C TRP A 398 -11.39 -0.77 18.73
N ARG A 399 -11.27 0.56 18.71
CA ARG A 399 -10.62 1.38 19.75
C ARG A 399 -11.62 2.19 20.55
N SER A 400 -11.08 2.97 21.52
CA SER A 400 -11.87 3.93 22.28
C SER A 400 -12.48 5.01 21.39
N LYS A 401 -13.57 5.62 21.84
CA LYS A 401 -14.22 6.73 21.14
C LYS A 401 -13.26 7.90 20.85
N ILE A 402 -12.26 8.13 21.72
CA ILE A 402 -11.23 9.16 21.52
C ILE A 402 -10.39 8.83 20.29
N ALA A 403 -9.91 7.60 20.17
CA ALA A 403 -9.08 7.18 19.04
C ALA A 403 -9.83 7.27 17.69
N THR A 404 -11.15 7.02 17.68
CA THR A 404 -11.98 7.18 16.47
C THR A 404 -12.19 8.66 16.12
N LEU A 405 -12.20 9.56 17.11
CA LEU A 405 -12.35 11.00 16.87
C LEU A 405 -11.07 11.64 16.33
N VAL A 406 -9.90 11.11 16.67
CA VAL A 406 -8.58 11.60 16.19
C VAL A 406 -8.40 11.35 14.70
N ASP A 407 -9.06 10.34 14.12
CA ASP A 407 -9.04 10.11 12.67
C ASP A 407 -9.65 11.27 11.84
N LYS A 408 -10.23 12.29 12.51
CA LYS A 408 -10.78 13.50 11.88
C LYS A 408 -9.80 14.68 11.88
N LEU A 409 -8.61 14.53 12.49
CA LEU A 409 -7.53 15.51 12.47
C LEU A 409 -6.74 15.42 11.16
#